data_d8c7ef1c708fa878c50806fd1fa1c09e
#
_entry.id   d8c7ef1c708fa878c50806fd1fa1c09e
#
_cell.length_a   1.000
_cell.length_b   1.000
_cell.length_c   1.000
_cell.angle_alpha   90.00
_cell.angle_beta   90.00
_cell.angle_gamma   90.00
#
_symmetry.space_group_name_H-M   'P 1'
#
loop_
_entity.id
_entity.type
_entity.pdbx_description
1 polymer ?
#
loop_
_entity_poly.entity_id
_entity_poly.type
_entity_poly.pdbx_seq_one_letter_code
_entity_poly.pdbx_strand_id
1 'polypeptide(L)'
;MNKIKALLLLLVAFIALPTLAQQLPTLPVDKDVRIGKLPNGLTYYIRHNNLPENRANFYIAQKVGAVQEEESQRGLAHFLEHMCFNGTNNFPGDALTKFCERIGVKFGQNLNAYTSTDETVYNIDDVPVTESNVDSCLLILHDW
;
A
#
# COMPACT_ATOMS: atom_id res chain seq x y z
N MET A 1 -45.32 3.18 -42.02
CA MET A 1 -44.22 3.62 -41.19
C MET A 1 -42.96 3.63 -42.06
N ASN A 2 -42.28 4.76 -42.18
CA ASN A 2 -41.13 4.89 -43.09
C ASN A 2 -39.98 3.98 -42.61
N LYS A 3 -39.39 3.18 -43.53
CA LYS A 3 -38.31 2.22 -43.19
C LYS A 3 -37.17 2.87 -42.36
N ILE A 4 -36.92 4.16 -42.60
CA ILE A 4 -35.94 4.94 -41.84
C ILE A 4 -36.37 5.15 -40.38
N LYS A 5 -37.67 5.42 -40.12
CA LYS A 5 -38.19 5.57 -38.74
C LYS A 5 -38.16 4.25 -37.97
N ALA A 6 -38.41 3.13 -38.63
CA ALA A 6 -38.32 1.79 -38.04
C ALA A 6 -36.87 1.45 -37.70
N LEU A 7 -35.91 1.79 -38.58
CA LEU A 7 -34.48 1.56 -38.35
C LEU A 7 -33.94 2.42 -37.18
N LEU A 8 -34.37 3.71 -37.10
CA LEU A 8 -34.04 4.60 -36.00
C LEU A 8 -34.60 4.12 -34.65
N LEU A 9 -35.84 3.61 -34.62
CA LEU A 9 -36.45 3.02 -33.42
C LEU A 9 -35.72 1.74 -32.98
N LEU A 10 -35.28 0.91 -33.92
CA LEU A 10 -34.47 -0.28 -33.61
C LEU A 10 -33.08 0.10 -33.07
N LEU A 11 -32.44 1.14 -33.61
CA LEU A 11 -31.16 1.62 -33.14
C LEU A 11 -31.26 2.21 -31.71
N VAL A 12 -32.33 2.97 -31.45
CA VAL A 12 -32.59 3.52 -30.11
C VAL A 12 -32.90 2.44 -29.09
N ALA A 13 -33.65 1.39 -29.50
CA ALA A 13 -33.93 0.24 -28.65
C ALA A 13 -32.68 -0.58 -28.34
N PHE A 14 -31.71 -0.65 -29.26
CA PHE A 14 -30.41 -1.32 -29.03
C PHE A 14 -29.48 -0.54 -28.09
N ILE A 15 -29.55 0.80 -28.13
CA ILE A 15 -28.81 1.68 -27.21
C ILE A 15 -29.46 1.72 -25.81
N ALA A 16 -30.79 1.48 -25.75
CA ALA A 16 -31.53 1.45 -24.49
C ALA A 16 -31.55 0.08 -23.79
N LEU A 17 -30.88 -0.95 -24.37
CA LEU A 17 -30.61 -2.18 -23.63
C LEU A 17 -29.77 -1.80 -22.40
N PRO A 18 -30.31 -1.99 -21.18
CA PRO A 18 -29.48 -1.77 -20.00
C PRO A 18 -28.26 -2.66 -20.15
N THR A 19 -27.07 -2.06 -20.25
CA THR A 19 -25.86 -2.78 -19.97
C THR A 19 -26.05 -3.28 -18.55
N LEU A 20 -26.46 -4.54 -18.41
CA LEU A 20 -26.33 -5.26 -17.16
C LEU A 20 -24.84 -5.26 -16.88
N ALA A 21 -24.37 -4.17 -16.25
CA ALA A 21 -23.06 -4.11 -15.64
C ALA A 21 -23.05 -5.33 -14.72
N GLN A 22 -22.36 -6.36 -15.16
CA GLN A 22 -22.21 -7.58 -14.38
C GLN A 22 -21.56 -7.11 -13.07
N GLN A 23 -22.37 -7.00 -12.01
CA GLN A 23 -21.82 -6.75 -10.68
C GLN A 23 -20.94 -7.97 -10.40
N LEU A 24 -19.64 -7.75 -10.57
CA LEU A 24 -18.66 -8.77 -10.18
C LEU A 24 -18.94 -9.09 -8.71
N PRO A 25 -19.07 -10.38 -8.36
CA PRO A 25 -19.26 -10.76 -6.98
C PRO A 25 -18.12 -10.18 -6.16
N THR A 26 -18.45 -9.50 -5.08
CA THR A 26 -17.44 -9.03 -4.13
C THR A 26 -16.66 -10.24 -3.63
N LEU A 27 -15.34 -10.20 -3.77
CA LEU A 27 -14.49 -11.25 -3.25
C LEU A 27 -14.69 -11.30 -1.71
N PRO A 28 -14.86 -12.49 -1.14
CA PRO A 28 -14.96 -12.61 0.31
C PRO A 28 -13.65 -12.15 0.94
N VAL A 29 -13.77 -11.35 2.00
CA VAL A 29 -12.60 -10.97 2.81
C VAL A 29 -12.06 -12.23 3.48
N ASP A 30 -10.73 -12.41 3.42
CA ASP A 30 -10.05 -13.49 4.13
C ASP A 30 -10.35 -13.36 5.63
N LYS A 31 -11.01 -14.37 6.22
CA LYS A 31 -11.42 -14.38 7.64
C LYS A 31 -10.25 -14.47 8.61
N ASP A 32 -9.07 -14.84 8.12
CA ASP A 32 -7.85 -14.90 8.92
C ASP A 32 -7.16 -13.51 9.01
N VAL A 33 -7.66 -12.53 8.26
CA VAL A 33 -7.18 -11.14 8.35
C VAL A 33 -7.95 -10.39 9.44
N ARG A 34 -7.23 -9.86 10.41
CA ARG A 34 -7.74 -8.91 11.40
C ARG A 34 -7.63 -7.51 10.83
N ILE A 35 -8.76 -6.82 10.75
CA ILE A 35 -8.82 -5.43 10.26
C ILE A 35 -9.28 -4.55 11.40
N GLY A 36 -8.60 -3.43 11.60
CA GLY A 36 -9.00 -2.44 12.59
C GLY A 36 -8.59 -1.03 12.19
N LYS A 37 -9.02 -0.06 12.99
CA LYS A 37 -8.74 1.35 12.75
C LYS A 37 -8.27 2.01 14.03
N LEU A 38 -7.16 2.73 13.95
CA LEU A 38 -6.64 3.51 15.08
C LEU A 38 -7.42 4.83 15.24
N PRO A 39 -7.34 5.48 16.42
CA PRO A 39 -8.03 6.75 16.66
C PRO A 39 -7.65 7.89 15.69
N ASN A 40 -6.43 7.87 15.14
CA ASN A 40 -5.96 8.81 14.12
C ASN A 40 -6.48 8.52 12.70
N GLY A 41 -7.28 7.45 12.53
CA GLY A 41 -7.86 7.08 11.24
C GLY A 41 -7.06 6.05 10.43
N LEU A 42 -5.84 5.70 10.85
CA LEU A 42 -5.03 4.68 10.18
C LEU A 42 -5.72 3.32 10.28
N THR A 43 -5.87 2.65 9.14
CA THR A 43 -6.43 1.29 9.07
C THR A 43 -5.28 0.29 9.07
N TYR A 44 -5.38 -0.73 9.91
CA TYR A 44 -4.39 -1.80 9.95
C TYR A 44 -4.98 -3.14 9.54
N TYR A 45 -4.13 -3.98 8.99
CA TYR A 45 -4.42 -5.35 8.58
C TYR A 45 -3.36 -6.27 9.20
N ILE A 46 -3.80 -7.31 9.92
CA ILE A 46 -2.89 -8.29 10.50
C ILE A 46 -3.33 -9.67 10.03
N ARG A 47 -2.42 -10.41 9.43
CA ARG A 47 -2.64 -11.78 9.00
C ARG A 47 -1.57 -12.70 9.55
N HIS A 48 -1.96 -13.78 10.19
CA HIS A 48 -1.04 -14.84 10.60
C HIS A 48 -0.72 -15.74 9.40
N ASN A 49 0.57 -16.03 9.21
CA ASN A 49 1.09 -16.97 8.22
C ASN A 49 1.97 -18.01 8.92
N ASN A 50 1.92 -19.24 8.40
CA ASN A 50 2.74 -20.35 8.93
C ASN A 50 4.08 -20.52 8.17
N LEU A 51 4.25 -19.84 7.03
CA LEU A 51 5.43 -19.94 6.17
C LEU A 51 5.83 -18.56 5.66
N PRO A 52 7.14 -18.23 5.75
CA PRO A 52 8.19 -18.96 6.49
C PRO A 52 7.97 -18.85 8.00
N GLU A 53 8.37 -19.89 8.74
CA GLU A 53 8.22 -19.93 10.19
C GLU A 53 9.04 -18.82 10.88
N ASN A 54 8.47 -18.22 11.93
CA ASN A 54 9.11 -17.21 12.75
C ASN A 54 9.62 -15.98 11.96
N ARG A 55 8.89 -15.63 10.90
CA ARG A 55 9.16 -14.44 10.08
C ARG A 55 7.93 -13.55 9.98
N ALA A 56 8.17 -12.25 9.91
CA ALA A 56 7.13 -11.25 9.72
C ALA A 56 7.51 -10.26 8.62
N ASN A 57 6.49 -9.76 7.93
CA ASN A 57 6.61 -8.69 6.96
C ASN A 57 5.78 -7.50 7.46
N PHE A 58 6.34 -6.31 7.33
CA PHE A 58 5.73 -5.06 7.76
C PHE A 58 5.59 -4.14 6.56
N TYR A 59 4.43 -3.52 6.43
CA TYR A 59 4.12 -2.58 5.35
C TYR A 59 3.43 -1.36 5.90
N ILE A 60 3.78 -0.18 5.39
CA ILE A 60 2.95 1.01 5.49
C ILE A 60 2.68 1.54 4.10
N ALA A 61 1.40 1.72 3.75
CA ALA A 61 0.96 2.27 2.49
C ALA A 61 0.24 3.59 2.73
N GLN A 62 0.74 4.63 2.10
CA GLN A 62 0.20 5.98 2.16
C GLN A 62 -0.41 6.33 0.81
N LYS A 63 -1.62 6.89 0.81
CA LYS A 63 -2.28 7.40 -0.41
C LYS A 63 -1.72 8.77 -0.78
N VAL A 64 -0.42 8.83 -0.98
CA VAL A 64 0.34 10.02 -1.36
C VAL A 64 1.32 9.63 -2.46
N GLY A 65 1.29 10.34 -3.57
CA GLY A 65 2.15 10.12 -4.72
C GLY A 65 2.19 11.35 -5.64
N ALA A 66 2.73 11.18 -6.83
CA ALA A 66 2.98 12.28 -7.76
C ALA A 66 1.72 13.06 -8.17
N VAL A 67 0.52 12.48 -8.10
CA VAL A 67 -0.74 13.14 -8.49
C VAL A 67 -1.15 14.27 -7.52
N GLN A 68 -0.70 14.21 -6.26
CA GLN A 68 -0.95 15.25 -5.28
C GLN A 68 0.04 16.42 -5.35
N GLU A 69 1.09 16.31 -6.16
CA GLU A 69 2.11 17.34 -6.29
C GLU A 69 1.65 18.49 -7.19
N GLU A 70 1.90 19.72 -6.75
CA GLU A 70 1.82 20.89 -7.61
C GLU A 70 3.06 20.97 -8.52
N GLU A 71 2.98 21.76 -9.60
CA GLU A 71 4.07 21.90 -10.57
C GLU A 71 5.41 22.30 -9.92
N SER A 72 5.36 23.17 -8.90
CA SER A 72 6.52 23.61 -8.12
C SER A 72 7.06 22.56 -7.13
N GLN A 73 6.33 21.45 -6.94
CA GLN A 73 6.62 20.41 -5.96
C GLN A 73 6.89 19.07 -6.60
N ARG A 74 7.07 19.01 -7.91
CA ARG A 74 7.31 17.77 -8.64
C ARG A 74 8.52 17.01 -8.10
N GLY A 75 8.29 15.74 -7.75
CA GLY A 75 9.29 14.82 -7.23
C GLY A 75 9.45 14.86 -5.70
N LEU A 76 8.69 15.70 -4.96
CA LEU A 76 8.80 15.77 -3.51
C LEU A 76 8.32 14.50 -2.81
N ALA A 77 7.29 13.83 -3.31
CA ALA A 77 6.82 12.56 -2.74
C ALA A 77 7.93 11.49 -2.78
N HIS A 78 8.57 11.33 -3.95
CA HIS A 78 9.69 10.41 -4.13
C HIS A 78 10.94 10.85 -3.34
N PHE A 79 11.21 12.15 -3.30
CA PHE A 79 12.30 12.67 -2.48
C PHE A 79 12.10 12.41 -0.99
N LEU A 80 10.87 12.58 -0.48
CA LEU A 80 10.53 12.27 0.91
C LEU A 80 10.72 10.79 1.21
N GLU A 81 10.35 9.90 0.29
CA GLU A 81 10.59 8.47 0.39
C GLU A 81 12.08 8.17 0.64
N HIS A 82 12.98 8.75 -0.14
CA HIS A 82 14.42 8.61 0.07
C HIS A 82 14.87 9.15 1.44
N MET A 83 14.30 10.28 1.86
CA MET A 83 14.66 10.90 3.14
C MET A 83 14.27 10.05 4.34
N CYS A 84 13.22 9.23 4.24
CA CYS A 84 12.81 8.29 5.29
C CYS A 84 13.89 7.26 5.65
N PHE A 85 14.78 6.93 4.72
CA PHE A 85 15.93 6.05 4.97
C PHE A 85 17.18 6.79 5.46
N ASN A 86 17.18 8.11 5.41
CA ASN A 86 18.32 8.95 5.77
C ASN A 86 18.33 9.36 7.25
N GLY A 87 17.41 8.80 8.02
CA GLY A 87 17.24 9.00 9.45
C GLY A 87 15.86 9.53 9.82
N THR A 88 15.38 9.03 10.95
CA THR A 88 14.11 9.42 11.55
C THR A 88 14.32 9.90 12.98
N ASN A 89 13.23 10.32 13.64
CA ASN A 89 13.31 10.81 15.01
C ASN A 89 13.85 9.74 15.99
N ASN A 90 13.38 8.49 15.85
CA ASN A 90 13.81 7.40 16.71
C ASN A 90 15.03 6.62 16.18
N PHE A 91 15.33 6.77 14.88
CA PHE A 91 16.47 6.13 14.21
C PHE A 91 17.30 7.19 13.47
N PRO A 92 18.09 8.01 14.17
CA PRO A 92 18.85 9.10 13.55
C PRO A 92 19.98 8.57 12.65
N GLY A 93 20.21 9.28 11.53
CA GLY A 93 21.27 8.95 10.56
C GLY A 93 21.07 7.57 9.95
N ASP A 94 22.06 6.69 10.08
CA ASP A 94 22.05 5.32 9.55
C ASP A 94 21.55 4.26 10.55
N ALA A 95 20.97 4.67 11.68
CA ALA A 95 20.56 3.75 12.74
C ALA A 95 19.48 2.76 12.29
N LEU A 96 18.57 3.19 11.40
CA LEU A 96 17.53 2.33 10.83
C LEU A 96 18.14 1.20 9.98
N THR A 97 18.98 1.54 9.03
CA THR A 97 19.63 0.58 8.13
C THR A 97 20.52 -0.37 8.90
N LYS A 98 21.31 0.13 9.86
CA LYS A 98 22.13 -0.68 10.76
C LYS A 98 21.31 -1.62 11.64
N PHE A 99 20.16 -1.18 12.14
CA PHE A 99 19.24 -2.06 12.88
C PHE A 99 18.76 -3.20 11.97
N CYS A 100 18.27 -2.89 10.77
CA CYS A 100 17.78 -3.87 9.82
C CYS A 100 18.87 -4.87 9.42
N GLU A 101 20.07 -4.40 9.08
CA GLU A 101 21.22 -5.27 8.76
C GLU A 101 21.59 -6.21 9.90
N ARG A 102 21.59 -5.71 11.15
CA ARG A 102 21.90 -6.52 12.35
C ARG A 102 20.93 -7.68 12.55
N ILE A 103 19.65 -7.51 12.18
CA ILE A 103 18.64 -8.58 12.28
C ILE A 103 18.53 -9.41 11.00
N GLY A 104 19.41 -9.18 10.02
CA GLY A 104 19.49 -9.94 8.76
C GLY A 104 18.60 -9.40 7.63
N VAL A 105 17.95 -8.25 7.82
CA VAL A 105 17.15 -7.56 6.80
C VAL A 105 18.06 -6.69 5.94
N LYS A 106 18.15 -6.99 4.65
CA LYS A 106 19.08 -6.32 3.72
C LYS A 106 18.38 -5.20 2.96
N PHE A 107 19.02 -4.03 2.90
CA PHE A 107 18.56 -2.90 2.09
C PHE A 107 18.48 -3.28 0.60
N GLY A 108 17.41 -2.84 -0.07
CA GLY A 108 17.16 -3.15 -1.48
C GLY A 108 16.61 -4.55 -1.75
N GLN A 109 16.73 -5.48 -0.80
CA GLN A 109 16.17 -6.84 -0.92
C GLN A 109 14.96 -7.04 -0.02
N ASN A 110 15.09 -6.74 1.27
CA ASN A 110 14.06 -6.93 2.29
C ASN A 110 13.55 -5.62 2.90
N LEU A 111 14.39 -4.58 2.91
CA LEU A 111 14.06 -3.22 3.29
C LEU A 111 13.98 -2.39 2.02
N ASN A 112 12.80 -1.90 1.67
CA ASN A 112 12.58 -1.18 0.43
C ASN A 112 11.39 -0.22 0.53
N ALA A 113 11.24 0.62 -0.50
CA ALA A 113 10.06 1.45 -0.71
C ALA A 113 9.86 1.73 -2.19
N TYR A 114 8.69 2.26 -2.53
CA TYR A 114 8.44 2.85 -3.83
C TYR A 114 7.42 3.99 -3.73
N THR A 115 7.54 4.95 -4.62
CA THR A 115 6.57 6.02 -4.84
C THR A 115 5.99 5.89 -6.24
N SER A 116 4.67 5.90 -6.35
CA SER A 116 3.95 5.87 -7.61
C SER A 116 3.12 7.14 -7.84
N THR A 117 2.15 7.07 -8.75
CA THR A 117 1.29 8.21 -9.07
C THR A 117 0.41 8.61 -7.88
N ASP A 118 -0.13 7.65 -7.13
CA ASP A 118 -1.17 7.84 -6.11
C ASP A 118 -0.85 7.20 -4.76
N GLU A 119 0.29 6.53 -4.63
CA GLU A 119 0.69 5.88 -3.39
C GLU A 119 2.20 5.88 -3.19
N THR A 120 2.61 5.83 -1.92
CA THR A 120 3.97 5.52 -1.47
C THR A 120 3.88 4.37 -0.48
N VAL A 121 4.70 3.34 -0.69
CA VAL A 121 4.71 2.14 0.14
C VAL A 121 6.11 1.87 0.62
N TYR A 122 6.24 1.55 1.90
CA TYR A 122 7.49 1.10 2.54
C TYR A 122 7.29 -0.32 3.06
N ASN A 123 8.33 -1.13 2.99
CA ASN A 123 8.28 -2.50 3.47
C ASN A 123 9.56 -2.93 4.18
N ILE A 124 9.37 -3.78 5.20
CA ILE A 124 10.42 -4.49 5.92
C ILE A 124 10.03 -5.96 5.91
N ASP A 125 10.68 -6.76 5.08
CA ASP A 125 10.34 -8.16 4.87
C ASP A 125 11.31 -9.10 5.56
N ASP A 126 10.83 -10.33 5.81
CA ASP A 126 11.62 -11.44 6.34
C ASP A 126 12.27 -11.15 7.71
N VAL A 127 11.57 -10.39 8.56
CA VAL A 127 12.03 -10.02 9.90
C VAL A 127 11.93 -11.22 10.84
N PRO A 128 13.02 -11.61 11.55
CA PRO A 128 12.93 -12.62 12.60
C PRO A 128 12.00 -12.19 13.73
N VAL A 129 11.00 -13.01 14.04
CA VAL A 129 9.96 -12.67 15.04
C VAL A 129 10.51 -12.82 16.45
N THR A 130 10.86 -11.69 17.04
CA THR A 130 11.09 -11.49 18.48
C THR A 130 10.31 -10.25 18.90
N GLU A 131 9.93 -10.14 20.16
CA GLU A 131 9.23 -8.96 20.69
C GLU A 131 9.97 -7.66 20.34
N SER A 132 11.26 -7.63 20.61
CA SER A 132 12.11 -6.44 20.32
C SER A 132 12.16 -6.08 18.84
N ASN A 133 12.24 -7.07 17.93
CA ASN A 133 12.27 -6.79 16.50
C ASN A 133 10.92 -6.29 15.99
N VAL A 134 9.82 -6.88 16.48
CA VAL A 134 8.47 -6.44 16.13
C VAL A 134 8.23 -5.02 16.59
N ASP A 135 8.55 -4.70 17.84
CA ASP A 135 8.39 -3.33 18.40
C ASP A 135 9.23 -2.31 17.63
N SER A 136 10.48 -2.66 17.31
CA SER A 136 11.36 -1.77 16.53
C SER A 136 10.84 -1.55 15.12
N CYS A 137 10.34 -2.59 14.44
CA CYS A 137 9.75 -2.44 13.10
C CYS A 137 8.47 -1.60 13.13
N LEU A 138 7.61 -1.78 14.14
CA LEU A 138 6.43 -0.94 14.33
C LEU A 138 6.81 0.52 14.60
N LEU A 139 7.89 0.76 15.36
CA LEU A 139 8.39 2.11 15.61
C LEU A 139 8.96 2.75 14.32
N ILE A 140 9.62 1.97 13.47
CA ILE A 140 10.06 2.43 12.14
C ILE A 140 8.85 2.83 11.28
N LEU A 141 7.81 1.99 11.21
CA LEU A 141 6.58 2.33 10.47
C LEU A 141 5.86 3.56 11.05
N HIS A 142 5.99 3.80 12.35
CA HIS A 142 5.44 4.99 13.00
C HIS A 142 6.19 6.27 12.60
N ASP A 143 7.50 6.16 12.42
CA ASP A 143 8.36 7.28 12.05
C ASP A 143 8.24 7.66 10.56
N TRP A 144 7.91 6.70 9.72
CA TRP A 144 7.62 6.88 8.28
C TRP A 144 6.21 7.42 8.05
#